data_5ef42b7a9cd7be8b913671b66d8d9dc8
#
_entry.id   5ef42b7a9cd7be8b913671b66d8d9dc8
#
_cell.length_a   1.000
_cell.length_b   1.000
_cell.length_c   1.000
_cell.angle_alpha   90.00
_cell.angle_beta   90.00
_cell.angle_gamma   90.00
#
_symmetry.space_group_name_H-M   'P 1'
#
loop_
_entity.id
_entity.type
_entity.pdbx_description
1 polymer ?
#
loop_
_entity_poly.entity_id
_entity_poly.type
_entity_poly.pdbx_seq_one_letter_code
_entity_poly.pdbx_strand_id
1 'polypeptide(L)'
;MQIIRTIGTIAFVSIVLVPLKSQTLAQQTPAQQPAAQQTPGQQSDLNETQLRSFAKVYVQVEKILKTYEPQLKDAKTPEEGKQIQNEEMSKVNQALTQEGMDAQSYHRIIEIANGDDSLRKKLLGFINEERQKS
;
A
#
# COMPACT_ATOMS: atom_id res chain seq x y z
N MET A 1 -33.29 -3.13 13.79
CA MET A 1 -32.76 -1.77 13.94
C MET A 1 -31.51 -1.69 13.06
N GLN A 2 -31.69 -1.21 11.83
CA GLN A 2 -30.63 -1.16 10.81
C GLN A 2 -29.90 0.19 10.92
N ILE A 3 -28.60 0.15 11.12
CA ILE A 3 -27.75 1.35 11.07
C ILE A 3 -27.12 1.40 9.68
N ILE A 4 -27.70 2.22 8.82
CA ILE A 4 -27.17 2.55 7.50
C ILE A 4 -25.98 3.48 7.68
N ARG A 5 -24.76 2.99 7.39
CA ARG A 5 -23.57 3.84 7.31
C ARG A 5 -23.51 4.48 5.95
N THR A 6 -23.83 5.77 5.91
CA THR A 6 -23.72 6.63 4.75
C THR A 6 -22.25 6.83 4.39
N ILE A 7 -21.84 6.33 3.22
CA ILE A 7 -20.52 6.59 2.65
C ILE A 7 -20.54 8.00 2.05
N GLY A 8 -19.74 8.89 2.61
CA GLY A 8 -19.59 10.26 2.14
C GLY A 8 -18.94 10.35 0.76
N THR A 9 -19.69 10.91 -0.18
CA THR A 9 -19.28 11.23 -1.54
C THR A 9 -18.26 12.36 -1.52
N ILE A 10 -17.04 12.12 -1.97
CA ILE A 10 -16.03 13.16 -2.17
C ILE A 10 -16.28 13.81 -3.53
N ALA A 11 -16.67 15.08 -3.51
CA ALA A 11 -16.94 15.89 -4.68
C ALA A 11 -15.64 16.22 -5.44
N PHE A 12 -15.59 15.88 -6.72
CA PHE A 12 -14.58 16.34 -7.66
C PHE A 12 -14.74 17.82 -7.94
N VAL A 13 -13.72 18.60 -7.61
CA VAL A 13 -13.61 20.00 -8.02
C VAL A 13 -13.02 20.05 -9.43
N SER A 14 -13.85 20.44 -10.38
CA SER A 14 -13.46 20.70 -11.77
C SER A 14 -12.67 22.01 -11.85
N ILE A 15 -11.42 21.95 -12.28
CA ILE A 15 -10.62 23.14 -12.59
C ILE A 15 -10.84 23.50 -14.06
N VAL A 16 -11.31 24.72 -14.23
CA VAL A 16 -11.65 25.37 -15.50
C VAL A 16 -10.40 25.62 -16.34
N LEU A 17 -10.47 25.18 -17.58
CA LEU A 17 -9.49 25.40 -18.64
C LEU A 17 -9.59 26.82 -19.18
N VAL A 18 -8.52 27.62 -19.11
CA VAL A 18 -8.39 28.92 -19.78
C VAL A 18 -7.48 28.76 -21.00
N PRO A 19 -7.93 29.08 -22.23
CA PRO A 19 -7.09 29.08 -23.40
C PRO A 19 -6.36 30.39 -23.59
N LEU A 20 -5.06 30.44 -23.63
CA LEU A 20 -4.30 31.56 -24.11
C LEU A 20 -3.56 31.23 -25.41
N LYS A 21 -3.79 32.09 -26.40
CA LYS A 21 -3.35 31.96 -27.77
C LYS A 21 -1.85 32.14 -27.95
N SER A 22 -1.32 31.31 -28.86
CA SER A 22 -0.28 31.52 -29.87
C SER A 22 0.80 32.59 -29.67
N GLN A 23 2.07 32.17 -29.68
CA GLN A 23 3.11 32.79 -30.53
C GLN A 23 4.16 31.76 -30.94
N THR A 24 4.36 31.70 -32.25
CA THR A 24 5.35 30.99 -33.03
C THR A 24 6.75 31.52 -32.72
N LEU A 25 7.76 30.68 -32.62
CA LEU A 25 9.03 30.69 -33.38
C LEU A 25 10.13 29.84 -32.74
N ALA A 26 10.82 29.16 -33.64
CA ALA A 26 12.18 28.64 -33.54
C ALA A 26 12.38 27.23 -32.96
N GLN A 27 12.62 26.33 -33.91
CA GLN A 27 13.31 25.06 -33.83
C GLN A 27 14.47 25.05 -32.83
N GLN A 28 14.36 24.20 -31.83
CA GLN A 28 15.49 23.48 -31.28
C GLN A 28 14.99 22.10 -30.88
N THR A 29 15.52 21.10 -31.55
CA THR A 29 15.36 19.68 -31.23
C THR A 29 15.93 19.44 -29.85
N PRO A 30 15.12 19.08 -28.84
CA PRO A 30 15.63 18.42 -27.66
C PRO A 30 15.55 16.93 -27.88
N ALA A 31 16.68 16.28 -27.59
CA ALA A 31 16.83 14.85 -27.53
C ALA A 31 15.58 14.20 -26.94
N GLN A 32 15.06 13.21 -27.63
CA GLN A 32 14.04 12.28 -27.17
C GLN A 32 14.52 11.66 -25.86
N GLN A 33 13.97 12.16 -24.77
CA GLN A 33 13.87 11.38 -23.57
C GLN A 33 12.91 10.22 -23.89
N PRO A 34 13.31 8.97 -23.76
CA PRO A 34 12.38 7.87 -23.94
C PRO A 34 11.27 8.06 -22.90
N ALA A 35 10.08 8.42 -23.37
CA ALA A 35 8.88 8.24 -22.58
C ALA A 35 8.91 6.77 -22.11
N ALA A 36 9.02 6.57 -20.82
CA ALA A 36 8.84 5.27 -20.21
C ALA A 36 7.44 4.80 -20.63
N GLN A 37 7.41 4.00 -21.69
CA GLN A 37 6.24 3.22 -22.06
C GLN A 37 5.94 2.33 -20.86
N GLN A 38 4.91 2.71 -20.11
CA GLN A 38 4.26 1.79 -19.20
C GLN A 38 3.70 0.66 -20.06
N THR A 39 4.49 -0.36 -20.21
CA THR A 39 4.09 -1.59 -20.86
C THR A 39 3.00 -2.22 -19.99
N PRO A 40 1.78 -2.47 -20.50
CA PRO A 40 0.80 -3.28 -19.79
C PRO A 40 1.31 -4.72 -19.86
N GLY A 41 2.12 -5.11 -18.90
CA GLY A 41 2.78 -6.42 -18.90
C GLY A 41 3.82 -6.59 -17.80
N GLN A 42 3.98 -5.62 -16.89
CA GLN A 42 4.78 -5.84 -15.68
C GLN A 42 3.97 -6.64 -14.64
N GLN A 43 3.48 -7.77 -15.08
CA GLN A 43 3.09 -8.86 -14.24
C GLN A 43 4.38 -9.53 -13.75
N SER A 44 4.68 -9.27 -12.48
CA SER A 44 5.50 -10.09 -11.60
C SER A 44 7.00 -10.22 -11.90
N ASP A 45 7.76 -9.14 -11.78
CA ASP A 45 9.17 -9.25 -11.38
C ASP A 45 9.32 -9.43 -9.85
N LEU A 46 8.26 -9.90 -9.17
CA LEU A 46 8.34 -10.24 -7.76
C LEU A 46 9.12 -11.54 -7.61
N ASN A 47 10.35 -11.42 -7.16
CA ASN A 47 11.17 -12.61 -6.89
C ASN A 47 10.76 -13.29 -5.58
N GLU A 48 11.16 -14.55 -5.42
CA GLU A 48 10.79 -15.33 -4.25
C GLU A 48 11.26 -14.71 -2.94
N THR A 49 12.41 -14.05 -2.93
CA THR A 49 12.94 -13.34 -1.75
C THR A 49 11.98 -12.24 -1.30
N GLN A 50 11.48 -11.43 -2.24
CA GLN A 50 10.51 -10.37 -1.94
C GLN A 50 9.19 -10.94 -1.41
N LEU A 51 8.73 -12.06 -1.96
CA LEU A 51 7.52 -12.73 -1.49
C LEU A 51 7.68 -13.31 -0.07
N ARG A 52 8.86 -13.84 0.25
CA ARG A 52 9.18 -14.32 1.60
C ARG A 52 9.33 -13.19 2.61
N SER A 53 9.99 -12.07 2.24
CA SER A 53 10.03 -10.86 3.06
C SER A 53 8.63 -10.32 3.30
N PHE A 54 7.80 -10.26 2.26
CA PHE A 54 6.38 -9.88 2.42
C PHE A 54 5.65 -10.79 3.42
N ALA A 55 5.81 -12.10 3.33
CA ALA A 55 5.15 -13.05 4.23
C ALA A 55 5.54 -12.83 5.69
N LYS A 56 6.82 -12.56 5.97
CA LYS A 56 7.31 -12.23 7.31
C LYS A 56 6.69 -10.93 7.82
N VAL A 57 6.72 -9.86 7.00
CA VAL A 57 6.08 -8.58 7.35
C VAL A 57 4.59 -8.79 7.63
N TYR A 58 3.89 -9.53 6.76
CA TYR A 58 2.47 -9.80 6.92
C TYR A 58 2.14 -10.43 8.27
N VAL A 59 2.88 -11.46 8.67
CA VAL A 59 2.70 -12.14 9.98
C VAL A 59 3.01 -11.21 11.15
N GLN A 60 4.05 -10.38 11.04
CA GLN A 60 4.38 -9.39 12.07
C GLN A 60 3.29 -8.32 12.19
N VAL A 61 2.81 -7.78 11.07
CA VAL A 61 1.72 -6.79 11.04
C VAL A 61 0.45 -7.40 11.64
N GLU A 62 0.09 -8.63 11.29
CA GLU A 62 -1.06 -9.33 11.88
C GLU A 62 -0.96 -9.41 13.41
N LYS A 63 0.22 -9.71 13.96
CA LYS A 63 0.46 -9.74 15.41
C LYS A 63 0.36 -8.36 16.05
N ILE A 64 0.92 -7.34 15.39
CA ILE A 64 0.83 -5.96 15.86
C ILE A 64 -0.64 -5.55 15.93
N LEU A 65 -1.40 -5.72 14.87
CA LEU A 65 -2.83 -5.37 14.82
C LEU A 65 -3.61 -6.08 15.93
N LYS A 66 -3.39 -7.38 16.14
CA LYS A 66 -4.03 -8.13 17.24
C LYS A 66 -3.67 -7.61 18.63
N THR A 67 -2.48 -7.03 18.79
CA THR A 67 -2.04 -6.44 20.07
C THR A 67 -2.68 -5.09 20.33
N TYR A 68 -2.81 -4.26 19.28
CA TYR A 68 -3.31 -2.89 19.42
C TYR A 68 -4.84 -2.78 19.29
N GLU A 69 -5.50 -3.70 18.60
CA GLU A 69 -6.96 -3.69 18.43
C GLU A 69 -7.73 -3.63 19.76
N PRO A 70 -7.43 -4.44 20.81
CA PRO A 70 -8.10 -4.32 22.09
C PRO A 70 -7.80 -2.98 22.78
N GLN A 71 -6.55 -2.48 22.70
CA GLN A 71 -6.17 -1.21 23.29
C GLN A 71 -6.94 -0.03 22.67
N LEU A 72 -7.12 -0.06 21.32
CA LEU A 72 -7.94 0.93 20.63
C LEU A 72 -9.42 0.87 21.01
N LYS A 73 -9.95 -0.32 21.28
CA LYS A 73 -11.33 -0.49 21.76
C LYS A 73 -11.53 0.02 23.19
N ASP A 74 -10.50 -0.11 24.01
CA ASP A 74 -10.54 0.27 25.42
C ASP A 74 -10.15 1.74 25.67
N ALA A 75 -9.67 2.44 24.63
CA ALA A 75 -9.32 3.86 24.71
C ALA A 75 -10.51 4.70 25.13
N LYS A 76 -10.34 5.51 26.18
CA LYS A 76 -11.40 6.29 26.80
C LYS A 76 -11.51 7.69 26.23
N THR A 77 -10.45 8.18 25.60
CA THR A 77 -10.39 9.51 25.00
C THR A 77 -9.89 9.44 23.55
N PRO A 78 -10.26 10.39 22.69
CA PRO A 78 -9.72 10.48 21.33
C PRO A 78 -8.20 10.62 21.31
N GLU A 79 -7.62 11.31 22.28
CA GLU A 79 -6.18 11.53 22.42
C GLU A 79 -5.45 10.22 22.71
N GLU A 80 -5.98 9.41 23.63
CA GLU A 80 -5.46 8.08 23.94
C GLU A 80 -5.52 7.17 22.70
N GLY A 81 -6.65 7.15 22.00
CA GLY A 81 -6.80 6.39 20.75
C GLY A 81 -5.79 6.80 19.69
N LYS A 82 -5.51 8.10 19.56
CA LYS A 82 -4.51 8.63 18.63
C LYS A 82 -3.08 8.23 19.00
N GLN A 83 -2.75 8.20 20.27
CA GLN A 83 -1.44 7.73 20.75
C GLN A 83 -1.25 6.25 20.40
N ILE A 84 -2.24 5.41 20.69
CA ILE A 84 -2.22 3.98 20.38
C ILE A 84 -2.05 3.75 18.88
N GLN A 85 -2.76 4.49 18.02
CA GLN A 85 -2.61 4.41 16.55
C GLN A 85 -1.21 4.81 16.09
N ASN A 86 -0.62 5.84 16.69
CA ASN A 86 0.74 6.27 16.35
C ASN A 86 1.77 5.21 16.73
N GLU A 87 1.60 4.55 17.88
CA GLU A 87 2.47 3.46 18.31
C GLU A 87 2.32 2.24 17.40
N GLU A 88 1.09 1.85 17.06
CA GLU A 88 0.79 0.78 16.10
C GLU A 88 1.48 1.04 14.76
N MET A 89 1.28 2.24 14.20
CA MET A 89 1.89 2.64 12.92
C MET A 89 3.42 2.61 12.99
N SER A 90 4.01 3.06 14.11
CA SER A 90 5.45 3.00 14.33
C SER A 90 5.96 1.55 14.32
N LYS A 91 5.25 0.63 14.96
CA LYS A 91 5.58 -0.81 14.98
C LYS A 91 5.46 -1.44 13.59
N VAL A 92 4.40 -1.10 12.85
CA VAL A 92 4.24 -1.56 11.45
C VAL A 92 5.39 -1.06 10.58
N ASN A 93 5.75 0.21 10.66
CA ASN A 93 6.88 0.77 9.91
C ASN A 93 8.21 0.11 10.30
N GLN A 94 8.41 -0.21 11.57
CA GLN A 94 9.59 -0.94 12.03
C GLN A 94 9.64 -2.35 11.42
N ALA A 95 8.52 -3.09 11.41
CA ALA A 95 8.44 -4.41 10.81
C ALA A 95 8.76 -4.39 9.30
N LEU A 96 8.23 -3.41 8.57
CA LEU A 96 8.55 -3.18 7.16
C LEU A 96 10.05 -2.96 6.95
N THR A 97 10.64 -2.04 7.71
CA THR A 97 12.05 -1.66 7.59
C THR A 97 13.00 -2.84 7.91
N GLN A 98 12.66 -3.67 8.89
CA GLN A 98 13.46 -4.85 9.26
C GLN A 98 13.60 -5.86 8.11
N GLU A 99 12.59 -5.98 7.28
CA GLU A 99 12.60 -6.86 6.10
C GLU A 99 12.99 -6.11 4.80
N GLY A 100 13.50 -4.87 4.91
CA GLY A 100 13.92 -4.05 3.77
C GLY A 100 12.77 -3.68 2.83
N MET A 101 11.55 -3.57 3.35
CA MET A 101 10.35 -3.25 2.59
C MET A 101 9.83 -1.87 3.00
N ASP A 102 9.31 -1.12 2.05
CA ASP A 102 8.54 0.10 2.31
C ASP A 102 7.03 -0.15 2.20
N ALA A 103 6.24 0.77 2.71
CA ALA A 103 4.78 0.66 2.71
C ALA A 103 4.21 0.58 1.30
N GLN A 104 4.80 1.26 0.33
CA GLN A 104 4.35 1.26 -1.06
C GLN A 104 4.56 -0.12 -1.70
N SER A 105 5.74 -0.71 -1.52
CA SER A 105 6.05 -2.06 -1.99
C SER A 105 5.13 -3.10 -1.35
N TYR A 106 4.85 -2.97 -0.05
CA TYR A 106 3.92 -3.84 0.65
C TYR A 106 2.51 -3.78 0.06
N HIS A 107 1.96 -2.58 -0.15
CA HIS A 107 0.65 -2.40 -0.77
C HIS A 107 0.61 -2.91 -2.21
N ARG A 108 1.65 -2.65 -2.99
CA ARG A 108 1.75 -3.13 -4.37
C ARG A 108 1.69 -4.65 -4.47
N ILE A 109 2.36 -5.37 -3.57
CA ILE A 109 2.29 -6.84 -3.54
C ILE A 109 0.87 -7.32 -3.26
N ILE A 110 0.17 -6.68 -2.34
CA ILE A 110 -1.25 -6.98 -2.04
C ILE A 110 -2.12 -6.77 -3.27
N GLU A 111 -1.96 -5.64 -3.96
CA GLU A 111 -2.74 -5.31 -5.16
C GLU A 111 -2.52 -6.35 -6.28
N ILE A 112 -1.25 -6.70 -6.55
CA ILE A 112 -0.92 -7.71 -7.56
C ILE A 112 -1.52 -9.06 -7.17
N ALA A 113 -1.38 -9.48 -5.91
CA ALA A 113 -1.93 -10.75 -5.42
C ALA A 113 -3.46 -10.81 -5.45
N ASN A 114 -4.14 -9.66 -5.35
CA ASN A 114 -5.60 -9.59 -5.50
C ASN A 114 -6.04 -9.83 -6.94
N GLY A 115 -5.21 -9.50 -7.92
CA GLY A 115 -5.45 -9.73 -9.34
C GLY A 115 -4.90 -11.05 -9.88
N ASP A 116 -4.04 -11.75 -9.15
CA ASP A 116 -3.37 -12.97 -9.59
C ASP A 116 -3.56 -14.12 -8.57
N ASP A 117 -4.41 -15.08 -8.91
CA ASP A 117 -4.71 -16.24 -8.07
C ASP A 117 -3.49 -17.13 -7.82
N SER A 118 -2.57 -17.25 -8.77
CA SER A 118 -1.36 -18.06 -8.64
C SER A 118 -0.41 -17.43 -7.63
N LEU A 119 -0.17 -16.13 -7.76
CA LEU A 119 0.65 -15.37 -6.81
C LEU A 119 0.03 -15.38 -5.41
N ARG A 120 -1.29 -15.20 -5.31
CA ARG A 120 -2.01 -15.27 -4.03
C ARG A 120 -1.82 -16.62 -3.33
N LYS A 121 -1.96 -17.72 -4.05
CA LYS A 121 -1.73 -19.07 -3.49
C LYS A 121 -0.30 -19.24 -3.01
N LYS A 122 0.68 -18.77 -3.78
CA LYS A 122 2.10 -18.82 -3.40
C LYS A 122 2.38 -18.01 -2.14
N LEU A 123 1.85 -16.76 -2.05
CA LEU A 123 1.96 -15.92 -0.87
C LEU A 123 1.32 -16.55 0.36
N LEU A 124 0.13 -17.12 0.24
CA LEU A 124 -0.52 -17.84 1.35
C LEU A 124 0.30 -19.01 1.85
N GLY A 125 1.00 -19.72 0.95
CA GLY A 125 1.95 -20.76 1.32
C GLY A 125 3.06 -20.21 2.22
N PHE A 126 3.75 -19.16 1.80
CA PHE A 126 4.82 -18.52 2.59
C PHE A 126 4.31 -17.94 3.90
N ILE A 127 3.14 -17.29 3.91
CA ILE A 127 2.52 -16.77 5.14
C ILE A 127 2.26 -17.91 6.15
N ASN A 128 1.75 -19.06 5.69
CA ASN A 128 1.51 -20.21 6.55
C ASN A 128 2.82 -20.79 7.10
N GLU A 129 3.87 -20.86 6.28
CA GLU A 129 5.21 -21.27 6.73
C GLU A 129 5.74 -20.34 7.84
N GLU A 130 5.60 -19.02 7.68
CA GLU A 130 6.06 -18.05 8.68
C GLU A 130 5.23 -18.06 9.96
N ARG A 131 3.92 -18.30 9.88
CA ARG A 131 3.06 -18.48 11.06
C ARG A 131 3.47 -19.69 11.91
N GLN A 132 3.96 -20.76 11.27
CA GLN A 132 4.41 -21.96 11.99
C GLN A 132 5.75 -21.77 12.71
N LYS A 133 6.59 -20.81 12.27
CA LYS A 133 7.88 -20.46 12.89
C LYS A 133 7.73 -19.45 14.04
N SER A 134 6.59 -18.84 14.18
CA SER A 134 6.30 -17.70 15.05
C SER A 134 5.50 -18.15 16.26
#